data_b721b4bbf55ba8c17daf06508cd391f9
#
_entry.id   b721b4bbf55ba8c17daf06508cd391f9
#
_cell.length_a   1.000
_cell.length_b   1.000
_cell.length_c   1.000
_cell.angle_alpha   90.00
_cell.angle_beta   90.00
_cell.angle_gamma   90.00
#
_symmetry.space_group_name_H-M   'P 1'
#
loop_
_entity.id
_entity.type
_entity.pdbx_description
1 polymer ?
#
loop_
_entity_poly.entity_id
_entity_poly.type
_entity_poly.pdbx_seq_one_letter_code
_entity_poly.pdbx_strand_id
1 'polypeptide(L)'
;TKSNLEELANMLKYAHYKGLKVGSAELSVINKLEFLEQHGVNIIENPSLDEASKFKGDDDRMIMMDILSLNKLLSKTYQNQIKEAIKSGHIDILTSDMRSHDMLIYIFELAKEIGLAEAVALVTTNPAKALDLNDRGQIKENLRADLIVVNILDEVPVVEMTISNGKIVYRTNY
;
A
#
# COMPACT_ATOMS: atom_id res chain seq x y z
N THR A 1 -4.98 -19.49 21.64
CA THR A 1 -4.67 -20.86 22.12
C THR A 1 -3.78 -21.57 21.10
N LYS A 2 -3.06 -22.62 21.48
CA LYS A 2 -2.15 -23.39 20.59
C LYS A 2 -2.90 -23.97 19.38
N SER A 3 -4.14 -24.41 19.58
CA SER A 3 -5.03 -24.90 18.52
C SER A 3 -5.28 -23.86 17.41
N ASN A 4 -5.50 -22.60 17.76
CA ASN A 4 -5.76 -21.54 16.77
C ASN A 4 -4.54 -21.25 15.88
N LEU A 5 -3.33 -21.40 16.41
CA LEU A 5 -2.10 -21.21 15.62
C LEU A 5 -1.86 -22.37 14.64
N GLU A 6 -2.19 -23.61 15.03
CA GLU A 6 -2.09 -24.76 14.12
C GLU A 6 -3.10 -24.66 12.98
N GLU A 7 -4.33 -24.23 13.25
CA GLU A 7 -5.35 -23.98 12.23
C GLU A 7 -4.91 -22.88 11.28
N LEU A 8 -4.40 -21.75 11.80
CA LEU A 8 -3.88 -20.65 11.00
C LEU A 8 -2.69 -21.10 10.13
N ALA A 9 -1.75 -21.87 10.68
CA ALA A 9 -0.64 -22.42 9.91
C ALA A 9 -1.09 -23.31 8.75
N ASN A 10 -2.14 -24.12 8.96
CA ASN A 10 -2.71 -24.97 7.91
C ASN A 10 -3.41 -24.13 6.83
N MET A 11 -4.12 -23.07 7.20
CA MET A 11 -4.73 -22.12 6.26
C MET A 11 -3.66 -21.41 5.40
N LEU A 12 -2.57 -20.95 6.01
CA LEU A 12 -1.46 -20.31 5.31
C LEU A 12 -0.79 -21.27 4.32
N LYS A 13 -0.51 -22.52 4.72
CA LYS A 13 0.01 -23.56 3.82
C LYS A 13 -0.92 -23.80 2.62
N TYR A 14 -2.23 -23.86 2.87
CA TYR A 14 -3.20 -24.04 1.79
C TYR A 14 -3.25 -22.84 0.84
N ALA A 15 -3.20 -21.61 1.38
CA ALA A 15 -3.14 -20.39 0.56
C ALA A 15 -1.90 -20.38 -0.35
N HIS A 16 -0.74 -20.71 0.19
CA HIS A 16 0.50 -20.83 -0.60
C HIS A 16 0.42 -21.94 -1.65
N TYR A 17 -0.14 -23.10 -1.29
CA TYR A 17 -0.37 -24.18 -2.26
C TYR A 17 -1.27 -23.72 -3.43
N LYS A 18 -2.21 -22.82 -3.17
CA LYS A 18 -3.08 -22.20 -4.20
C LYS A 18 -2.43 -21.02 -4.93
N GLY A 19 -1.21 -20.65 -4.61
CA GLY A 19 -0.52 -19.49 -5.19
C GLY A 19 -1.12 -18.15 -4.75
N LEU A 20 -1.83 -18.10 -3.62
CA LEU A 20 -2.42 -16.88 -3.10
C LEU A 20 -1.39 -16.07 -2.33
N LYS A 21 -1.38 -14.76 -2.52
CA LYS A 21 -0.67 -13.84 -1.64
C LYS A 21 -1.46 -13.67 -0.35
N VAL A 22 -0.73 -13.62 0.76
CA VAL A 22 -1.34 -13.49 2.09
C VAL A 22 -0.73 -12.29 2.79
N GLY A 23 -1.60 -11.39 3.23
CA GLY A 23 -1.27 -10.29 4.12
C GLY A 23 -1.87 -10.50 5.50
N SER A 24 -1.30 -9.89 6.52
CA SER A 24 -1.84 -9.84 7.88
C SER A 24 -2.19 -8.43 8.25
N ALA A 25 -3.45 -8.20 8.64
CA ALA A 25 -3.90 -6.94 9.24
C ALA A 25 -3.74 -6.98 10.76
N GLU A 26 -3.40 -5.83 11.34
CA GLU A 26 -3.31 -5.59 12.79
C GLU A 26 -2.48 -6.62 13.59
N LEU A 27 -1.22 -6.30 13.79
CA LEU A 27 -0.33 -7.08 14.65
C LEU A 27 -0.54 -6.68 16.13
N SER A 28 -1.46 -7.32 16.81
CA SER A 28 -1.76 -7.01 18.21
C SER A 28 -0.93 -7.80 19.25
N VAL A 29 0.01 -8.68 18.82
CA VAL A 29 0.77 -9.55 19.76
C VAL A 29 2.20 -9.77 19.27
N ILE A 30 3.17 -9.49 20.13
CA ILE A 30 4.63 -9.52 19.87
C ILE A 30 5.15 -10.84 19.26
N ASN A 31 4.57 -11.98 19.59
CA ASN A 31 4.98 -13.30 19.06
C ASN A 31 4.41 -13.61 17.67
N LYS A 32 3.69 -12.68 17.05
CA LYS A 32 3.01 -12.91 15.79
C LYS A 32 3.92 -12.69 14.58
N LEU A 33 4.91 -11.80 14.68
CA LEU A 33 5.86 -11.53 13.59
C LEU A 33 6.64 -12.78 13.20
N GLU A 34 7.30 -13.45 14.15
CA GLU A 34 8.04 -14.69 13.87
C GLU A 34 7.15 -15.78 13.27
N PHE A 35 5.91 -15.90 13.75
CA PHE A 35 4.96 -16.86 13.19
C PHE A 35 4.62 -16.52 11.74
N LEU A 36 4.35 -15.25 11.42
CA LEU A 36 4.02 -14.80 10.07
C LEU A 36 5.21 -14.99 9.11
N GLU A 37 6.41 -14.66 9.57
CA GLU A 37 7.65 -14.87 8.83
C GLU A 37 7.88 -16.35 8.50
N GLN A 38 7.77 -17.23 9.51
CA GLN A 38 7.93 -18.69 9.33
C GLN A 38 6.90 -19.30 8.37
N HIS A 39 5.76 -18.64 8.16
CA HIS A 39 4.68 -19.10 7.30
C HIS A 39 4.57 -18.31 6.00
N GLY A 40 5.60 -17.53 5.63
CA GLY A 40 5.69 -16.88 4.32
C GLY A 40 4.70 -15.74 4.10
N VAL A 41 4.25 -15.08 5.16
CA VAL A 41 3.45 -13.86 5.06
C VAL A 41 4.38 -12.69 4.76
N ASN A 42 4.24 -12.07 3.61
CA ASN A 42 5.14 -11.04 3.11
C ASN A 42 4.56 -9.63 3.14
N ILE A 43 3.28 -9.48 3.49
CA ILE A 43 2.60 -8.19 3.57
C ILE A 43 2.01 -8.04 4.97
N ILE A 44 2.32 -6.95 5.65
CA ILE A 44 1.63 -6.58 6.90
C ILE A 44 1.00 -5.20 6.77
N GLU A 45 -0.20 -5.09 7.31
CA GLU A 45 -1.01 -3.87 7.28
C GLU A 45 -1.04 -3.19 8.64
N ASN A 46 -0.83 -1.88 8.63
CA ASN A 46 -0.88 -0.99 9.79
C ASN A 46 -0.10 -1.47 11.03
N PRO A 47 1.15 -1.98 10.87
CA PRO A 47 1.99 -2.25 12.03
C PRO A 47 2.37 -0.93 12.71
N SER A 48 2.77 -1.01 13.98
CA SER A 48 3.51 0.10 14.59
C SER A 48 4.84 0.32 13.84
N LEU A 49 5.42 1.52 13.92
CA LEU A 49 6.70 1.81 13.25
C LEU A 49 7.84 0.90 13.73
N ASP A 50 7.81 0.48 14.98
CA ASP A 50 8.79 -0.45 15.57
C ASP A 50 8.62 -1.86 14.98
N GLU A 51 7.40 -2.33 14.80
CA GLU A 51 7.09 -3.60 14.12
C GLU A 51 7.43 -3.55 12.65
N ALA A 52 7.11 -2.44 11.95
CA ALA A 52 7.47 -2.23 10.56
C ALA A 52 8.98 -2.35 10.35
N SER A 53 9.78 -1.67 11.19
CA SER A 53 11.23 -1.73 11.13
C SER A 53 11.80 -3.13 11.35
N LYS A 54 11.21 -3.90 12.27
CA LYS A 54 11.62 -5.29 12.54
C LYS A 54 11.24 -6.23 11.41
N PHE A 55 10.07 -6.05 10.82
CA PHE A 55 9.57 -6.90 9.74
C PHE A 55 10.31 -6.68 8.42
N LYS A 56 10.78 -5.47 8.14
CA LYS A 56 11.36 -5.07 6.85
C LYS A 56 12.75 -5.68 6.54
N GLY A 57 13.27 -6.58 7.34
CA GLY A 57 14.63 -7.15 7.20
C GLY A 57 14.95 -7.82 5.86
N ASP A 58 13.96 -8.25 5.06
CA ASP A 58 14.13 -8.90 3.76
C ASP A 58 13.44 -8.12 2.64
N ASP A 59 14.02 -8.14 1.44
CA ASP A 59 13.59 -7.37 0.26
C ASP A 59 12.17 -7.69 -0.26
N ASP A 60 11.66 -8.88 0.01
CA ASP A 60 10.33 -9.31 -0.44
C ASP A 60 9.19 -8.95 0.53
N ARG A 61 9.52 -8.37 1.67
CA ARG A 61 8.53 -7.97 2.68
C ARG A 61 8.04 -6.56 2.43
N MET A 62 6.72 -6.37 2.51
CA MET A 62 6.07 -5.09 2.27
C MET A 62 5.23 -4.65 3.44
N ILE A 63 5.37 -3.39 3.78
CA ILE A 63 4.59 -2.70 4.81
C ILE A 63 3.52 -1.86 4.11
N MET A 64 2.28 -2.11 4.48
CA MET A 64 1.11 -1.38 4.01
C MET A 64 0.55 -0.51 5.15
N MET A 65 0.33 0.78 4.89
CA MET A 65 -0.21 1.73 5.85
C MET A 65 -1.46 2.41 5.29
N ASP A 66 -2.44 2.67 6.16
CA ASP A 66 -3.58 3.50 5.80
C ASP A 66 -3.16 4.98 5.68
N ILE A 67 -3.67 5.66 4.66
CA ILE A 67 -3.47 7.12 4.48
C ILE A 67 -3.95 7.95 5.69
N LEU A 68 -4.85 7.41 6.51
CA LEU A 68 -5.25 8.06 7.76
C LEU A 68 -4.08 8.27 8.72
N SER A 69 -3.02 7.49 8.60
CA SER A 69 -1.75 7.70 9.33
C SER A 69 -1.08 9.04 8.98
N LEU A 70 -1.42 9.63 7.82
CA LEU A 70 -0.99 10.96 7.38
C LEU A 70 -2.00 12.07 7.71
N ASN A 71 -3.11 11.75 8.37
CA ASN A 71 -4.17 12.70 8.66
C ASN A 71 -3.68 13.84 9.55
N LYS A 72 -4.04 15.06 9.18
CA LYS A 72 -3.69 16.31 9.90
C LYS A 72 -4.25 16.38 11.34
N LEU A 73 -5.21 15.52 11.70
CA LEU A 73 -5.71 15.37 13.07
C LEU A 73 -4.73 14.64 14.01
N LEU A 74 -3.79 13.87 13.45
CA LEU A 74 -2.73 13.23 14.22
C LEU A 74 -1.64 14.24 14.58
N SER A 75 -0.87 13.92 15.62
CA SER A 75 0.24 14.80 16.01
C SER A 75 1.23 14.98 14.84
N LYS A 76 1.77 16.18 14.69
CA LYS A 76 2.80 16.46 13.67
C LYS A 76 4.02 15.54 13.81
N THR A 77 4.36 15.19 15.04
CA THR A 77 5.47 14.25 15.32
C THR A 77 5.21 12.89 14.66
N TYR A 78 4.02 12.34 14.84
CA TYR A 78 3.65 11.04 14.25
C TYR A 78 3.60 11.11 12.72
N GLN A 79 3.00 12.16 12.15
CA GLN A 79 2.99 12.36 10.70
C GLN A 79 4.42 12.41 10.12
N ASN A 80 5.34 13.12 10.79
CA ASN A 80 6.72 13.20 10.35
C ASN A 80 7.42 11.84 10.44
N GLN A 81 7.16 11.05 11.48
CA GLN A 81 7.69 9.69 11.60
C GLN A 81 7.23 8.79 10.45
N ILE A 82 5.95 8.84 10.09
CA ILE A 82 5.41 8.10 8.93
C ILE A 82 6.08 8.54 7.63
N LYS A 83 6.22 9.84 7.41
CA LYS A 83 6.88 10.38 6.21
C LYS A 83 8.34 9.95 6.12
N GLU A 84 9.07 9.98 7.22
CA GLU A 84 10.46 9.50 7.26
C GLU A 84 10.53 7.97 7.03
N ALA A 85 9.57 7.19 7.55
CA ALA A 85 9.48 5.77 7.29
C ALA A 85 9.20 5.47 5.80
N ILE A 86 8.39 6.30 5.12
CA ILE A 86 8.18 6.21 3.66
C ILE A 86 9.49 6.54 2.92
N LYS A 87 10.15 7.66 3.24
CA LYS A 87 11.40 8.08 2.59
C LYS A 87 12.53 7.07 2.74
N SER A 88 12.58 6.39 3.89
CA SER A 88 13.58 5.36 4.17
C SER A 88 13.23 3.97 3.63
N GLY A 89 12.07 3.83 2.93
CA GLY A 89 11.62 2.56 2.36
C GLY A 89 11.11 1.54 3.38
N HIS A 90 10.75 1.98 4.60
CA HIS A 90 10.13 1.12 5.60
C HIS A 90 8.61 0.97 5.40
N ILE A 91 7.99 1.87 4.65
CA ILE A 91 6.58 1.78 4.23
C ILE A 91 6.56 1.74 2.70
N ASP A 92 5.96 0.70 2.14
CA ASP A 92 5.97 0.44 0.70
C ASP A 92 4.66 0.79 0.01
N ILE A 93 3.53 0.65 0.73
CA ILE A 93 2.19 0.75 0.15
C ILE A 93 1.34 1.65 1.03
N LEU A 94 0.56 2.52 0.39
CA LEU A 94 -0.49 3.28 1.05
C LEU A 94 -1.86 2.79 0.58
N THR A 95 -2.78 2.63 1.52
CA THR A 95 -4.17 2.24 1.29
C THR A 95 -5.13 3.32 1.78
N SER A 96 -6.37 3.30 1.30
CA SER A 96 -7.37 4.30 1.69
C SER A 96 -8.42 3.80 2.66
N ASP A 97 -8.46 2.50 2.89
CA ASP A 97 -9.51 1.84 3.67
C ASP A 97 -10.90 2.47 3.39
N MET A 98 -11.49 3.17 4.35
CA MET A 98 -12.82 3.77 4.24
C MET A 98 -12.85 5.15 3.57
N ARG A 99 -11.69 5.78 3.26
CA ARG A 99 -11.59 7.16 2.76
C ARG A 99 -10.94 7.25 1.38
N SER A 100 -11.42 6.46 0.45
CA SER A 100 -10.86 6.39 -0.91
C SER A 100 -10.83 7.74 -1.66
N HIS A 101 -11.77 8.64 -1.39
CA HIS A 101 -11.83 9.98 -1.98
C HIS A 101 -10.67 10.90 -1.55
N ASP A 102 -10.06 10.65 -0.39
CA ASP A 102 -8.94 11.45 0.12
C ASP A 102 -7.58 10.99 -0.47
N MET A 103 -7.52 9.80 -1.09
CA MET A 103 -6.26 9.20 -1.56
C MET A 103 -5.43 10.14 -2.42
N LEU A 104 -6.04 10.75 -3.44
CA LEU A 104 -5.31 11.66 -4.33
C LEU A 104 -4.78 12.88 -3.59
N ILE A 105 -5.56 13.45 -2.67
CA ILE A 105 -5.15 14.61 -1.88
C ILE A 105 -3.89 14.27 -1.08
N TYR A 106 -3.89 13.13 -0.38
CA TYR A 106 -2.73 12.71 0.41
C TYR A 106 -1.51 12.40 -0.45
N ILE A 107 -1.69 11.75 -1.60
CA ILE A 107 -0.59 11.44 -2.52
C ILE A 107 0.02 12.73 -3.09
N PHE A 108 -0.77 13.70 -3.50
CA PHE A 108 -0.26 14.97 -4.02
C PHE A 108 0.37 15.85 -2.92
N GLU A 109 -0.12 15.80 -1.69
CA GLU A 109 0.54 16.43 -0.55
C GLU A 109 1.90 15.77 -0.24
N LEU A 110 1.96 14.45 -0.21
CA LEU A 110 3.18 13.68 0.00
C LEU A 110 4.20 13.92 -1.12
N ALA A 111 3.74 14.03 -2.36
CA ALA A 111 4.56 14.29 -3.54
C ALA A 111 5.38 15.60 -3.43
N LYS A 112 4.91 16.58 -2.67
CA LYS A 112 5.66 17.83 -2.41
C LYS A 112 6.95 17.58 -1.61
N GLU A 113 7.03 16.45 -0.90
CA GLU A 113 8.16 16.10 -0.03
C GLU A 113 9.07 15.01 -0.61
N ILE A 114 8.49 14.00 -1.27
CA ILE A 114 9.25 12.83 -1.76
C ILE A 114 9.34 12.77 -3.29
N GLY A 115 8.62 13.61 -4.02
CA GLY A 115 8.50 13.54 -5.47
C GLY A 115 7.22 12.82 -5.93
N LEU A 116 6.71 13.20 -7.13
CA LEU A 116 5.45 12.67 -7.63
C LEU A 116 5.55 11.19 -8.02
N ALA A 117 6.64 10.78 -8.63
CA ALA A 117 6.81 9.40 -9.08
C ALA A 117 6.85 8.43 -7.88
N GLU A 118 7.59 8.78 -6.85
CA GLU A 118 7.71 8.03 -5.61
C GLU A 118 6.37 7.95 -4.88
N ALA A 119 5.67 9.08 -4.73
CA ALA A 119 4.37 9.12 -4.07
C ALA A 119 3.32 8.27 -4.81
N VAL A 120 3.26 8.36 -6.15
CA VAL A 120 2.34 7.56 -6.97
C VAL A 120 2.70 6.08 -6.92
N ALA A 121 3.97 5.72 -6.85
CA ALA A 121 4.40 4.32 -6.77
C ALA A 121 3.83 3.60 -5.54
N LEU A 122 3.65 4.30 -4.40
CA LEU A 122 3.07 3.75 -3.17
C LEU A 122 1.63 3.22 -3.35
N VAL A 123 0.90 3.71 -4.35
CA VAL A 123 -0.50 3.35 -4.62
C VAL A 123 -0.71 2.68 -5.98
N THR A 124 0.35 2.43 -6.73
CA THR A 124 0.29 1.84 -8.07
C THR A 124 1.29 0.70 -8.25
N THR A 125 2.56 1.04 -8.48
CA THR A 125 3.63 0.07 -8.77
C THR A 125 3.86 -0.90 -7.61
N ASN A 126 3.94 -0.38 -6.40
CA ASN A 126 4.27 -1.19 -5.23
C ASN A 126 3.16 -2.20 -4.88
N PRO A 127 1.86 -1.80 -4.81
CA PRO A 127 0.78 -2.78 -4.61
C PRO A 127 0.67 -3.77 -5.77
N ALA A 128 0.92 -3.35 -7.02
CA ALA A 128 0.95 -4.27 -8.15
C ALA A 128 2.05 -5.32 -7.99
N LYS A 129 3.25 -4.90 -7.59
CA LYS A 129 4.38 -5.81 -7.27
C LYS A 129 4.03 -6.77 -6.11
N ALA A 130 3.44 -6.26 -5.03
CA ALA A 130 3.05 -7.06 -3.87
C ALA A 130 2.09 -8.20 -4.22
N LEU A 131 1.24 -7.98 -5.22
CA LEU A 131 0.22 -8.92 -5.67
C LEU A 131 0.60 -9.69 -6.93
N ASP A 132 1.87 -9.60 -7.40
CA ASP A 132 2.37 -10.19 -8.65
C ASP A 132 1.56 -9.79 -9.90
N LEU A 133 0.98 -8.58 -9.91
CA LEU A 133 0.27 -8.03 -11.05
C LEU A 133 1.26 -7.40 -12.04
N ASN A 134 1.91 -8.23 -12.86
CA ASN A 134 3.00 -7.82 -13.73
C ASN A 134 2.54 -7.07 -14.99
N ASP A 135 1.23 -6.99 -15.24
CA ASP A 135 0.63 -6.36 -16.42
C ASP A 135 0.18 -4.91 -16.20
N ARG A 136 0.35 -4.36 -15.00
CA ARG A 136 -0.15 -3.03 -14.59
C ARG A 136 0.72 -2.36 -13.53
N GLY A 137 0.28 -1.19 -13.04
CA GLY A 137 0.95 -0.42 -11.97
C GLY A 137 2.00 0.55 -12.47
N GLN A 138 2.29 0.57 -13.78
CA GLN A 138 3.26 1.48 -14.40
C GLN A 138 2.75 1.93 -15.78
N ILE A 139 3.20 3.11 -16.21
CA ILE A 139 3.04 3.56 -17.60
C ILE A 139 4.26 3.05 -18.39
N LYS A 140 4.09 1.92 -19.07
CA LYS A 140 5.15 1.26 -19.84
C LYS A 140 4.54 0.52 -21.04
N GLU A 141 5.30 0.42 -22.14
CA GLU A 141 4.90 -0.36 -23.31
C GLU A 141 4.57 -1.80 -22.94
N ASN A 142 3.54 -2.35 -23.59
CA ASN A 142 3.03 -3.70 -23.40
C ASN A 142 2.37 -3.98 -22.04
N LEU A 143 2.19 -2.97 -21.19
CA LEU A 143 1.36 -3.09 -20.02
C LEU A 143 -0.08 -2.67 -20.30
N ARG A 144 -0.97 -3.16 -19.48
CA ARG A 144 -2.39 -2.83 -19.51
C ARG A 144 -2.58 -1.34 -19.22
N ALA A 145 -3.30 -0.65 -20.08
CA ALA A 145 -3.60 0.77 -19.93
C ALA A 145 -4.76 0.99 -18.94
N ASP A 146 -4.45 0.88 -17.64
CA ASP A 146 -5.30 1.31 -16.54
C ASP A 146 -4.73 2.62 -16.00
N LEU A 147 -5.32 3.74 -16.38
CA LEU A 147 -4.76 5.07 -16.17
C LEU A 147 -5.83 6.04 -15.63
N ILE A 148 -5.38 7.02 -14.89
CA ILE A 148 -6.18 8.21 -14.57
C ILE A 148 -5.46 9.45 -15.10
N VAL A 149 -6.22 10.41 -15.60
CA VAL A 149 -5.76 11.77 -15.85
C VAL A 149 -6.24 12.63 -14.71
N VAL A 150 -5.29 13.29 -14.05
CA VAL A 150 -5.56 14.16 -12.90
C VAL A 150 -5.25 15.59 -13.27
N ASN A 151 -6.20 16.49 -13.05
CA ASN A 151 -6.02 17.93 -13.15
C ASN A 151 -5.94 18.54 -11.75
N ILE A 152 -5.29 19.70 -11.62
CA ILE A 152 -5.22 20.45 -10.37
C ILE A 152 -6.13 21.68 -10.51
N LEU A 153 -7.24 21.67 -9.78
CA LEU A 153 -8.19 22.78 -9.73
C LEU A 153 -8.15 23.40 -8.33
N ASP A 154 -7.81 24.68 -8.25
CA ASP A 154 -7.68 25.39 -6.97
C ASP A 154 -6.86 24.62 -5.93
N GLU A 155 -5.70 24.12 -6.35
CA GLU A 155 -4.76 23.28 -5.55
C GLU A 155 -5.30 21.90 -5.16
N VAL A 156 -6.48 21.50 -5.63
CA VAL A 156 -7.08 20.18 -5.36
C VAL A 156 -6.89 19.25 -6.56
N PRO A 157 -6.34 18.05 -6.38
CA PRO A 157 -6.26 17.06 -7.44
C PRO A 157 -7.64 16.46 -7.73
N VAL A 158 -8.06 16.51 -9.00
CA VAL A 158 -9.36 16.02 -9.47
C VAL A 158 -9.15 15.06 -10.63
N VAL A 159 -9.81 13.90 -10.60
CA VAL A 159 -9.78 12.97 -11.74
C VAL A 159 -10.60 13.54 -12.88
N GLU A 160 -9.93 13.88 -13.99
CA GLU A 160 -10.56 14.32 -15.23
C GLU A 160 -11.00 13.14 -16.09
N MET A 161 -10.21 12.07 -16.14
CA MET A 161 -10.50 10.90 -16.96
C MET A 161 -10.01 9.62 -16.29
N THR A 162 -10.77 8.54 -16.45
CA THR A 162 -10.34 7.19 -16.10
C THR A 162 -10.36 6.30 -17.33
N ILE A 163 -9.27 5.59 -17.55
CA ILE A 163 -9.07 4.65 -18.64
C ILE A 163 -8.90 3.27 -18.01
N SER A 164 -9.65 2.29 -18.47
CA SER A 164 -9.53 0.88 -18.04
C SER A 164 -9.33 0.01 -19.26
N ASN A 165 -8.26 -0.76 -19.25
CA ASN A 165 -7.89 -1.64 -20.38
C ASN A 165 -7.89 -0.90 -21.74
N GLY A 166 -7.35 0.32 -21.73
CA GLY A 166 -7.27 1.19 -22.93
C GLY A 166 -8.57 1.87 -23.34
N LYS A 167 -9.67 1.72 -22.61
CA LYS A 167 -10.96 2.35 -22.90
C LYS A 167 -11.27 3.43 -21.87
N ILE A 168 -11.73 4.58 -22.33
CA ILE A 168 -12.24 5.65 -21.45
C ILE A 168 -13.54 5.14 -20.81
N VAL A 169 -13.56 5.03 -19.49
CA VAL A 169 -14.72 4.58 -18.70
C VAL A 169 -15.34 5.71 -17.89
N TYR A 170 -14.62 6.81 -17.71
CA TYR A 170 -15.09 8.01 -17.05
C TYR A 170 -14.38 9.23 -17.64
N ARG A 171 -15.11 10.33 -17.83
CA ARG A 171 -14.59 11.63 -18.22
C ARG A 171 -15.50 12.74 -17.70
N THR A 172 -14.90 13.77 -17.08
CA THR A 172 -15.61 14.99 -16.74
C THR A 172 -15.70 15.90 -17.97
N ASN A 173 -16.84 16.55 -18.14
CA ASN A 173 -17.01 17.67 -19.07
C ASN A 173 -17.04 18.94 -18.22
N TYR A 174 -15.94 19.65 -18.16
CA TYR A 174 -15.89 21.03 -17.63
C TYR A 174 -16.13 22.00 -18.78
#